data_17770edd183263f902a9edbd345f235d
#
_entry.id   17770edd183263f902a9edbd345f235d
#
_cell.length_a   1.000
_cell.length_b   1.000
_cell.length_c   1.000
_cell.angle_alpha   90.00
_cell.angle_beta   90.00
_cell.angle_gamma   90.00
#
_symmetry.space_group_name_H-M   'P 1'
#
loop_
_entity.id
_entity.type
_entity.pdbx_description
1 polymer ?
#
loop_
_entity_poly.entity_id
_entity_poly.type
_entity_poly.pdbx_seq_one_letter_code
_entity_poly.pdbx_strand_id
1 'polypeptide(L)'
;PNVALMPTLRDNEYEISYIGSYDGIEKRLIEEQHVPYYGISSGKLRRYFDVKNFSDPFKVMKGYFQSIRLLKKLKPDVVFSKGGFVSVPVILAAKYCKVPAIIHESDITPGLATKLSAGAAKKICVTFASAGKNFDSSKVVVTGSPIRPELFSGDADRARKALGFDSRPVVLF
;
A
#
# COMPACT_ATOMS: atom_id res chain seq x y z
N PRO A 1 3.98 -5.25 -3.91
CA PRO A 1 2.64 -5.23 -4.52
C PRO A 1 2.37 -3.98 -5.35
N ASN A 2 2.65 -2.74 -4.83
CA ASN A 2 2.44 -1.52 -5.61
C ASN A 2 3.25 -1.52 -6.92
N VAL A 3 4.50 -1.92 -6.86
CA VAL A 3 5.37 -2.06 -8.04
C VAL A 3 4.79 -3.03 -9.08
N ALA A 4 4.08 -4.07 -8.65
CA ALA A 4 3.45 -5.03 -9.56
C ALA A 4 2.31 -4.43 -10.41
N LEU A 5 1.71 -3.34 -9.98
CA LEU A 5 0.65 -2.65 -10.72
C LEU A 5 1.20 -1.62 -11.72
N MET A 6 2.43 -1.12 -11.49
CA MET A 6 2.99 -0.01 -12.27
C MET A 6 3.09 -0.28 -13.77
N PRO A 7 3.54 -1.47 -14.25
CA PRO A 7 3.57 -1.75 -15.67
C PRO A 7 2.19 -1.61 -16.31
N THR A 8 1.18 -2.29 -15.77
CA THR A 8 -0.19 -2.24 -16.29
C THR A 8 -0.77 -0.82 -16.26
N LEU A 9 -0.47 -0.04 -15.21
CA LEU A 9 -0.93 1.35 -15.15
C LEU A 9 -0.27 2.19 -16.25
N ARG A 10 1.02 2.03 -16.49
CA ARG A 10 1.73 2.73 -17.58
C ARG A 10 1.21 2.34 -18.97
N ASP A 11 0.97 1.05 -19.19
CA ASP A 11 0.42 0.54 -20.47
C ASP A 11 -0.97 1.12 -20.74
N ASN A 12 -1.69 1.54 -19.70
CA ASN A 12 -2.97 2.23 -19.79
C ASN A 12 -2.84 3.77 -19.63
N GLU A 13 -1.65 4.31 -19.86
CA GLU A 13 -1.37 5.75 -19.92
C GLU A 13 -1.61 6.51 -18.58
N TYR A 14 -1.58 5.82 -17.43
CA TYR A 14 -1.66 6.49 -16.13
C TYR A 14 -0.34 7.15 -15.76
N GLU A 15 -0.41 8.41 -15.37
CA GLU A 15 0.70 9.10 -14.70
C GLU A 15 0.73 8.69 -13.22
N ILE A 16 1.86 8.18 -12.77
CA ILE A 16 2.02 7.62 -11.43
C ILE A 16 2.89 8.53 -10.58
N SER A 17 2.39 8.89 -9.40
CA SER A 17 3.16 9.53 -8.32
C SER A 17 3.04 8.70 -7.04
N TYR A 18 4.10 8.65 -6.23
CA TYR A 18 4.12 7.88 -4.99
C TYR A 18 4.29 8.77 -3.77
N ILE A 19 3.44 8.57 -2.77
CA ILE A 19 3.57 9.22 -1.46
C ILE A 19 3.95 8.15 -0.43
N GLY A 20 5.06 8.37 0.27
CA GLY A 20 5.58 7.46 1.28
C GLY A 20 6.21 8.15 2.47
N SER A 21 6.90 7.42 3.33
CA SER A 21 7.67 8.00 4.43
C SER A 21 8.99 8.61 3.93
N TYR A 22 9.57 9.56 4.69
CA TYR A 22 10.86 10.16 4.29
C TYR A 22 11.99 9.14 4.18
N ASP A 23 12.04 8.18 5.11
CA ASP A 23 13.14 7.22 5.26
C ASP A 23 12.65 5.77 5.10
N GLY A 24 11.58 5.55 4.34
CA GLY A 24 11.04 4.22 4.10
C GLY A 24 11.88 3.43 3.08
N ILE A 25 11.96 2.12 3.31
CA ILE A 25 12.62 1.19 2.36
C ILE A 25 11.96 1.25 0.97
N GLU A 26 10.68 1.62 0.93
CA GLU A 26 9.92 1.79 -0.30
C GLU A 26 10.47 2.89 -1.20
N LYS A 27 11.13 3.92 -0.64
CA LYS A 27 11.66 5.05 -1.41
C LYS A 27 12.59 4.59 -2.53
N ARG A 28 13.63 3.82 -2.17
CA ARG A 28 14.58 3.28 -3.13
C ARG A 28 13.89 2.43 -4.21
N LEU A 29 12.98 1.55 -3.78
CA LEU A 29 12.26 0.66 -4.71
C LEU A 29 11.39 1.43 -5.72
N ILE A 30 10.84 2.57 -5.33
CA ILE A 30 10.00 3.41 -6.19
C ILE A 30 10.86 4.28 -7.09
N GLU A 31 11.97 4.83 -6.59
CA GLU A 31 12.93 5.60 -7.39
C GLU A 31 13.55 4.74 -8.50
N GLU A 32 13.85 3.46 -8.22
CA GLU A 32 14.29 2.47 -9.23
C GLU A 32 13.24 2.24 -10.34
N GLN A 33 11.97 2.52 -10.07
CA GLN A 33 10.89 2.47 -11.06
C GLN A 33 10.70 3.79 -11.83
N HIS A 34 11.54 4.79 -11.61
CA HIS A 34 11.43 6.14 -12.20
C HIS A 34 10.07 6.80 -11.94
N VAL A 35 9.49 6.57 -10.74
CA VAL A 35 8.25 7.19 -10.30
C VAL A 35 8.56 8.33 -9.33
N PRO A 36 8.00 9.54 -9.51
CA PRO A 36 8.17 10.64 -8.57
C PRO A 36 7.75 10.25 -7.16
N TYR A 37 8.66 10.42 -6.21
CA TYR A 37 8.45 10.08 -4.79
C TYR A 37 8.30 11.33 -3.92
N TYR A 38 7.26 11.37 -3.11
CA TYR A 38 6.99 12.45 -2.18
C TYR A 38 6.95 11.93 -0.75
N GLY A 39 7.90 12.37 0.08
CA GLY A 39 7.96 12.01 1.49
C GLY A 39 6.99 12.83 2.34
N ILE A 40 6.29 12.17 3.27
CA ILE A 40 5.49 12.81 4.30
C ILE A 40 5.85 12.31 5.69
N SER A 41 5.50 13.12 6.70
CA SER A 41 5.59 12.69 8.10
C SER A 41 4.58 11.59 8.36
N SER A 42 5.03 10.50 8.99
CA SER A 42 4.16 9.39 9.40
C SER A 42 4.48 8.98 10.83
N GLY A 43 3.46 8.72 11.63
CA GLY A 43 3.60 8.08 12.93
C GLY A 43 3.49 6.56 12.75
N LYS A 44 4.29 5.80 13.47
CA LYS A 44 4.08 4.35 13.61
C LYS A 44 3.20 4.14 14.84
N LEU A 45 1.89 3.98 14.67
CA LEU A 45 1.02 3.54 15.76
C LEU A 45 1.42 2.13 16.17
N ARG A 46 2.32 2.04 17.15
CA ARG A 46 2.80 0.77 17.68
C ARG A 46 1.74 0.17 18.59
N ARG A 47 1.57 -1.14 18.53
CA ARG A 47 0.63 -1.89 19.39
C ARG A 47 1.07 -1.94 20.86
N TYR A 48 2.27 -1.45 21.20
CA TYR A 48 2.85 -1.46 22.54
C TYR A 48 2.99 -0.04 23.09
N PHE A 49 2.86 0.10 24.41
CA PHE A 49 3.12 1.35 25.13
C PHE A 49 4.60 1.75 24.94
N ASP A 50 4.83 2.77 24.13
CA ASP A 50 6.15 3.39 23.92
C ASP A 50 5.96 4.91 24.10
N VAL A 51 6.91 5.56 24.78
CA VAL A 51 6.91 7.03 24.97
C VAL A 51 6.78 7.77 23.63
N LYS A 52 7.24 7.17 22.54
CA LYS A 52 7.08 7.69 21.17
C LYS A 52 5.61 7.72 20.69
N ASN A 53 4.71 7.01 21.36
CA ASN A 53 3.28 7.07 21.05
C ASN A 53 2.67 8.46 21.31
N PHE A 54 3.28 9.28 22.18
CA PHE A 54 2.86 10.68 22.40
C PHE A 54 3.19 11.61 21.23
N SER A 55 4.26 11.36 20.49
CA SER A 55 4.65 12.18 19.34
C SER A 55 4.00 11.72 18.02
N ASP A 56 3.52 10.49 17.95
CA ASP A 56 2.99 9.90 16.73
C ASP A 56 1.67 10.54 16.24
N PRO A 57 0.71 10.95 17.09
CA PRO A 57 -0.46 11.70 16.64
C PRO A 57 -0.09 13.03 15.96
N PHE A 58 0.90 13.76 16.49
CA PHE A 58 1.38 15.01 15.89
C PHE A 58 2.05 14.77 14.54
N LYS A 59 2.80 13.67 14.39
CA LYS A 59 3.39 13.28 13.11
C LYS A 59 2.32 12.90 12.08
N VAL A 60 1.28 12.18 12.50
CA VAL A 60 0.14 11.84 11.64
C VAL A 60 -0.60 13.12 11.21
N MET A 61 -0.83 14.05 12.12
CA MET A 61 -1.46 15.35 11.81
C MET A 61 -0.61 16.17 10.84
N LYS A 62 0.71 16.24 11.07
CA LYS A 62 1.64 16.88 10.12
C LYS A 62 1.57 16.22 8.75
N GLY A 63 1.59 14.87 8.70
CA GLY A 63 1.45 14.11 7.46
C GLY A 63 0.14 14.37 6.74
N TYR A 64 -0.96 14.54 7.47
CA TYR A 64 -2.26 14.88 6.92
C TYR A 64 -2.25 16.23 6.19
N PHE A 65 -1.72 17.29 6.80
CA PHE A 65 -1.61 18.60 6.15
C PHE A 65 -0.63 18.59 4.96
N GLN A 66 0.47 17.83 5.07
CA GLN A 66 1.39 17.62 3.95
C GLN A 66 0.70 16.91 2.79
N SER A 67 -0.11 15.89 3.09
CA SER A 67 -0.89 15.17 2.09
C SER A 67 -1.91 16.06 1.40
N ILE A 68 -2.63 16.93 2.13
CA ILE A 68 -3.55 17.90 1.53
C ILE A 68 -2.80 18.82 0.54
N ARG A 69 -1.63 19.33 0.96
CA ARG A 69 -0.82 20.21 0.09
C ARG A 69 -0.36 19.48 -1.17
N LEU A 70 0.08 18.22 -1.04
CA LEU A 70 0.51 17.40 -2.17
C LEU A 70 -0.65 17.08 -3.11
N LEU A 71 -1.79 16.65 -2.60
CA LEU A 71 -2.97 16.34 -3.41
C LEU A 71 -3.50 17.56 -4.17
N LYS A 72 -3.49 18.73 -3.54
CA LYS A 72 -3.85 19.99 -4.20
C LYS A 72 -2.85 20.39 -5.31
N LYS A 73 -1.56 20.06 -5.13
CA LYS A 73 -0.51 20.32 -6.13
C LYS A 73 -0.58 19.34 -7.29
N LEU A 74 -0.68 18.05 -6.98
CA LEU A 74 -0.64 16.96 -7.96
C LEU A 74 -1.97 16.77 -8.69
N LYS A 75 -3.09 17.11 -8.04
CA LYS A 75 -4.47 16.97 -8.55
C LYS A 75 -4.75 15.58 -9.13
N PRO A 76 -4.46 14.50 -8.40
CA PRO A 76 -4.66 13.17 -8.94
C PRO A 76 -6.15 12.85 -9.10
N ASP A 77 -6.49 12.05 -10.10
CA ASP A 77 -7.85 11.56 -10.33
C ASP A 77 -8.26 10.49 -9.33
N VAL A 78 -7.28 9.74 -8.80
CA VAL A 78 -7.50 8.67 -7.84
C VAL A 78 -6.28 8.47 -6.93
N VAL A 79 -6.54 8.08 -5.69
CA VAL A 79 -5.51 7.63 -4.74
C VAL A 79 -5.68 6.13 -4.51
N PHE A 80 -4.61 5.35 -4.69
CA PHE A 80 -4.58 3.92 -4.37
C PHE A 80 -3.65 3.65 -3.19
N SER A 81 -4.07 2.79 -2.26
CA SER A 81 -3.27 2.39 -1.11
C SER A 81 -3.37 0.90 -0.79
N LYS A 82 -2.22 0.29 -0.54
CA LYS A 82 -2.09 -1.10 -0.02
C LYS A 82 -2.05 -1.15 1.52
N GLY A 83 -2.41 -0.07 2.19
CA GLY A 83 -2.34 0.01 3.65
C GLY A 83 -1.00 0.52 4.18
N GLY A 84 -0.76 0.28 5.47
CA GLY A 84 0.37 0.85 6.20
C GLY A 84 0.04 2.21 6.83
N PHE A 85 0.77 2.59 7.89
CA PHE A 85 0.44 3.80 8.67
C PHE A 85 0.63 5.10 7.90
N VAL A 86 1.52 5.12 6.90
CA VAL A 86 1.74 6.28 6.02
C VAL A 86 0.48 6.56 5.18
N SER A 87 -0.29 5.54 4.84
CA SER A 87 -1.48 5.71 4.00
C SER A 87 -2.64 6.40 4.72
N VAL A 88 -2.74 6.26 6.04
CA VAL A 88 -3.87 6.82 6.80
C VAL A 88 -4.02 8.33 6.59
N PRO A 89 -3.00 9.17 6.83
CA PRO A 89 -3.13 10.61 6.57
C PRO A 89 -3.41 10.93 5.10
N VAL A 90 -2.87 10.15 4.15
CA VAL A 90 -3.10 10.36 2.72
C VAL A 90 -4.56 10.08 2.34
N ILE A 91 -5.14 8.97 2.80
CA ILE A 91 -6.52 8.60 2.49
C ILE A 91 -7.53 9.57 3.13
N LEU A 92 -7.26 10.02 4.37
CA LEU A 92 -8.08 11.04 5.02
C LEU A 92 -7.99 12.39 4.27
N ALA A 93 -6.80 12.78 3.82
CA ALA A 93 -6.59 13.98 3.02
C ALA A 93 -7.27 13.87 1.64
N ALA A 94 -7.27 12.70 1.01
CA ALA A 94 -7.97 12.44 -0.24
C ALA A 94 -9.47 12.68 -0.09
N LYS A 95 -10.09 12.17 1.00
CA LYS A 95 -11.49 12.45 1.33
C LYS A 95 -11.75 13.94 1.47
N TYR A 96 -10.89 14.67 2.20
CA TYR A 96 -11.03 16.11 2.37
C TYR A 96 -10.91 16.86 1.04
N CYS A 97 -9.97 16.47 0.20
CA CYS A 97 -9.75 17.06 -1.14
C CYS A 97 -10.78 16.57 -2.19
N LYS A 98 -11.74 15.71 -1.82
CA LYS A 98 -12.72 15.09 -2.72
C LYS A 98 -12.08 14.24 -3.84
N VAL A 99 -10.88 13.74 -3.62
CA VAL A 99 -10.21 12.78 -4.51
C VAL A 99 -10.67 11.37 -4.15
N PRO A 100 -11.20 10.58 -5.09
CA PRO A 100 -11.61 9.21 -4.80
C PRO A 100 -10.42 8.37 -4.36
N ALA A 101 -10.60 7.59 -3.29
CA ALA A 101 -9.57 6.72 -2.77
C ALA A 101 -9.99 5.25 -2.84
N ILE A 102 -9.08 4.40 -3.28
CA ILE A 102 -9.20 2.94 -3.28
C ILE A 102 -8.18 2.39 -2.31
N ILE A 103 -8.61 1.56 -1.37
CA ILE A 103 -7.70 0.86 -0.47
C ILE A 103 -7.74 -0.63 -0.75
N HIS A 104 -6.64 -1.31 -0.48
CA HIS A 104 -6.53 -2.75 -0.66
C HIS A 104 -6.06 -3.42 0.63
N GLU A 105 -6.81 -4.44 1.07
CA GLU A 105 -6.46 -5.28 2.21
C GLU A 105 -5.93 -6.64 1.71
N SER A 106 -4.73 -6.98 2.14
CA SER A 106 -4.09 -8.24 1.74
C SER A 106 -4.34 -9.38 2.70
N ASP A 107 -4.63 -9.07 3.96
CA ASP A 107 -4.74 -10.04 5.03
C ASP A 107 -6.19 -10.50 5.22
N ILE A 108 -6.37 -11.69 5.78
CA ILE A 108 -7.70 -12.22 6.14
C ILE A 108 -8.33 -11.35 7.24
N THR A 109 -7.50 -10.89 8.19
CA THR A 109 -7.92 -9.97 9.25
C THR A 109 -7.41 -8.56 8.95
N PRO A 110 -8.32 -7.60 8.71
CA PRO A 110 -7.93 -6.24 8.35
C PRO A 110 -7.04 -5.57 9.40
N GLY A 111 -5.95 -4.97 8.91
CA GLY A 111 -5.04 -4.18 9.73
C GLY A 111 -5.68 -2.88 10.24
N LEU A 112 -5.10 -2.29 11.31
CA LEU A 112 -5.60 -1.05 11.90
C LEU A 112 -5.61 0.11 10.89
N ALA A 113 -4.58 0.24 10.05
CA ALA A 113 -4.50 1.28 9.03
C ALA A 113 -5.66 1.19 8.03
N THR A 114 -5.97 -0.04 7.56
CA THR A 114 -7.10 -0.27 6.66
C THR A 114 -8.44 0.09 7.34
N LYS A 115 -8.63 -0.32 8.60
CA LYS A 115 -9.85 0.01 9.37
C LYS A 115 -10.05 1.53 9.52
N LEU A 116 -8.98 2.26 9.84
CA LEU A 116 -9.02 3.73 9.97
C LEU A 116 -9.31 4.43 8.63
N SER A 117 -8.85 3.85 7.53
CA SER A 117 -9.02 4.40 6.18
C SER A 117 -10.34 4.02 5.52
N ALA A 118 -11.00 2.94 5.95
CA ALA A 118 -12.17 2.36 5.30
C ALA A 118 -13.35 3.35 5.14
N GLY A 119 -13.61 4.16 6.18
CA GLY A 119 -14.66 5.19 6.14
C GLY A 119 -14.41 6.31 5.13
N ALA A 120 -13.15 6.53 4.76
CA ALA A 120 -12.74 7.55 3.80
C ALA A 120 -12.60 7.00 2.37
N ALA A 121 -12.47 5.67 2.21
CA ALA A 121 -12.33 5.03 0.91
C ALA A 121 -13.65 4.97 0.15
N LYS A 122 -13.57 5.13 -1.19
CA LYS A 122 -14.67 4.92 -2.12
C LYS A 122 -14.87 3.44 -2.46
N LYS A 123 -13.75 2.69 -2.58
CA LYS A 123 -13.74 1.24 -2.78
C LYS A 123 -12.68 0.58 -1.89
N ILE A 124 -12.97 -0.65 -1.50
CA ILE A 124 -12.13 -1.48 -0.64
C ILE A 124 -11.89 -2.80 -1.37
N CYS A 125 -10.74 -2.92 -2.00
CA CYS A 125 -10.31 -4.17 -2.61
C CYS A 125 -9.82 -5.12 -1.51
N VAL A 126 -10.14 -6.40 -1.62
CA VAL A 126 -9.69 -7.42 -0.67
C VAL A 126 -9.13 -8.63 -1.41
N THR A 127 -8.09 -9.23 -0.84
CA THR A 127 -7.56 -10.50 -1.35
C THR A 127 -8.53 -11.65 -1.09
N PHE A 128 -9.13 -11.67 0.10
CA PHE A 128 -10.01 -12.75 0.56
C PHE A 128 -11.43 -12.22 0.81
N ALA A 129 -12.44 -12.90 0.30
CA ALA A 129 -13.84 -12.51 0.51
C ALA A 129 -14.23 -12.43 2.01
N SER A 130 -13.58 -13.27 2.85
CA SER A 130 -13.76 -13.25 4.31
C SER A 130 -13.35 -11.92 4.96
N ALA A 131 -12.29 -11.27 4.46
CA ALA A 131 -11.85 -9.96 4.94
C ALA A 131 -12.90 -8.88 4.67
N GLY A 132 -13.63 -9.00 3.56
CA GLY A 132 -14.69 -8.08 3.15
C GLY A 132 -15.84 -7.97 4.15
N LYS A 133 -16.10 -9.02 4.95
CA LYS A 133 -17.16 -9.02 5.99
C LYS A 133 -16.94 -7.94 7.08
N ASN A 134 -15.74 -7.39 7.18
CA ASN A 134 -15.42 -6.35 8.17
C ASN A 134 -15.72 -4.92 7.67
N PHE A 135 -16.22 -4.77 6.45
CA PHE A 135 -16.43 -3.48 5.80
C PHE A 135 -17.83 -3.37 5.22
N ASP A 136 -18.20 -2.15 4.84
CA ASP A 136 -19.43 -1.89 4.10
C ASP A 136 -19.41 -2.64 2.75
N SER A 137 -20.33 -3.59 2.58
CA SER A 137 -20.40 -4.47 1.41
C SER A 137 -20.55 -3.72 0.09
N SER A 138 -21.17 -2.53 0.11
CA SER A 138 -21.33 -1.70 -1.10
C SER A 138 -19.99 -1.15 -1.64
N LYS A 139 -18.96 -1.13 -0.80
CA LYS A 139 -17.62 -0.67 -1.14
C LYS A 139 -16.66 -1.80 -1.46
N VAL A 140 -16.95 -3.03 -1.03
CA VAL A 140 -16.03 -4.16 -1.14
C VAL A 140 -15.99 -4.72 -2.56
N VAL A 141 -14.76 -5.02 -3.02
CA VAL A 141 -14.49 -5.73 -4.26
C VAL A 141 -13.44 -6.79 -3.99
N VAL A 142 -13.72 -8.05 -4.32
CA VAL A 142 -12.75 -9.14 -4.22
C VAL A 142 -11.88 -9.13 -5.47
N THR A 143 -10.60 -8.77 -5.33
CA THR A 143 -9.67 -8.60 -6.45
C THR A 143 -8.51 -9.59 -6.45
N GLY A 144 -8.32 -10.33 -5.36
CA GLY A 144 -7.05 -11.01 -5.15
C GLY A 144 -5.93 -10.02 -4.79
N SER A 145 -4.68 -10.47 -4.78
CA SER A 145 -3.51 -9.63 -4.50
C SER A 145 -2.68 -9.41 -5.77
N PRO A 146 -2.23 -8.18 -6.06
CA PRO A 146 -1.34 -7.94 -7.19
C PRO A 146 0.00 -8.63 -6.95
N ILE A 147 0.37 -9.52 -7.86
CA ILE A 147 1.60 -10.31 -7.84
C ILE A 147 2.38 -10.00 -9.11
N ARG A 148 3.69 -9.90 -9.00
CA ARG A 148 4.56 -9.67 -10.16
C ARG A 148 4.51 -10.88 -11.11
N PRO A 149 4.36 -10.67 -12.43
CA PRO A 149 4.29 -11.75 -13.42
C PRO A 149 5.47 -12.71 -13.37
N GLU A 150 6.67 -12.22 -13.03
CA GLU A 150 7.90 -13.02 -12.95
C GLU A 150 7.80 -14.16 -11.91
N LEU A 151 6.92 -14.02 -10.92
CA LEU A 151 6.70 -15.08 -9.92
C LEU A 151 5.97 -16.30 -10.49
N PHE A 152 5.32 -16.17 -11.65
CA PHE A 152 4.64 -17.29 -12.32
C PHE A 152 5.56 -18.02 -13.31
N SER A 153 6.72 -17.48 -13.65
CA SER A 153 7.71 -18.06 -14.56
C SER A 153 8.88 -18.73 -13.84
N GLY A 154 8.69 -19.13 -12.58
CA GLY A 154 9.70 -19.80 -11.78
C GLY A 154 10.03 -21.20 -12.34
N ASP A 155 11.33 -21.53 -12.39
CA ASP A 155 11.85 -22.84 -12.80
C ASP A 155 12.47 -23.53 -11.58
N ALA A 156 11.74 -24.52 -11.06
CA ALA A 156 12.16 -25.26 -9.86
C ALA A 156 13.42 -26.09 -10.07
N ASP A 157 13.60 -26.67 -11.26
CA ASP A 157 14.75 -27.53 -11.56
C ASP A 157 16.02 -26.70 -11.72
N ARG A 158 15.91 -25.55 -12.39
CA ARG A 158 17.01 -24.57 -12.50
C ARG A 158 17.40 -24.05 -11.12
N ALA A 159 16.44 -23.71 -10.27
CA ALA A 159 16.70 -23.24 -8.92
C ALA A 159 17.38 -24.32 -8.05
N ARG A 160 16.90 -25.56 -8.09
CA ARG A 160 17.52 -26.67 -7.38
C ARG A 160 18.97 -26.87 -7.80
N LYS A 161 19.23 -26.90 -9.10
CA LYS A 161 20.58 -27.04 -9.65
C LYS A 161 21.50 -25.89 -9.23
N ALA A 162 21.03 -24.67 -9.29
CA ALA A 162 21.82 -23.48 -8.92
C ALA A 162 22.14 -23.43 -7.41
N LEU A 163 21.26 -23.97 -6.55
CA LEU A 163 21.43 -23.99 -5.10
C LEU A 163 22.03 -25.30 -4.56
N GLY A 164 22.32 -26.25 -5.43
CA GLY A 164 22.87 -27.55 -5.03
C GLY A 164 21.90 -28.43 -4.25
N PHE A 165 20.60 -28.24 -4.43
CA PHE A 165 19.58 -29.06 -3.78
C PHE A 165 19.34 -30.36 -4.56
N ASP A 166 19.14 -31.44 -3.82
CA ASP A 166 18.73 -32.74 -4.37
C ASP A 166 17.19 -32.82 -4.53
N SER A 167 16.66 -34.05 -4.70
CA SER A 167 15.23 -34.32 -4.90
C SER A 167 14.39 -34.19 -3.63
N ARG A 168 14.98 -33.97 -2.46
CA ARG A 168 14.22 -33.84 -1.20
C ARG A 168 13.33 -32.60 -1.20
N PRO A 169 12.20 -32.62 -0.46
CA PRO A 169 11.37 -31.44 -0.29
C PRO A 169 12.18 -30.27 0.27
N VAL A 170 11.98 -29.08 -0.30
CA VAL A 170 12.60 -27.83 0.14
C VAL A 170 11.53 -26.95 0.72
N VAL A 171 11.75 -26.48 1.95
CA VAL A 171 10.91 -25.48 2.61
C VAL A 171 11.73 -24.21 2.76
N LEU A 172 11.23 -23.11 2.26
CA LEU A 172 11.82 -21.79 2.36
C LEU A 172 11.05 -20.97 3.41
N PHE A 173 11.79 -20.34 4.34
CA PHE A 173 11.23 -19.45 5.36
C PHE A 173 11.63 -18.01 5.11
#